data_f67c1b12f95d0fbc2caccee2d78be9ef
#
_entry.id   f67c1b12f95d0fbc2caccee2d78be9ef
#
_cell.length_a   1.000
_cell.length_b   1.000
_cell.length_c   1.000
_cell.angle_alpha   90.00
_cell.angle_beta   90.00
_cell.angle_gamma   90.00
#
_symmetry.space_group_name_H-M   'P 1'
#
loop_
_entity.id
_entity.type
_entity.pdbx_description
1 polymer ?
#
loop_
_entity_poly.entity_id
_entity_poly.type
_entity_poly.pdbx_seq_one_letter_code
_entity_poly.pdbx_strand_id
1 'polypeptide(L)'
;MLIADQLRERIIDGSFHPGEQIREASLVEHLQVSRGPVREALQRLSQEGLLVSHRNRGVFVLDLTINDIREVYAAREAIELGATTEILAEKRGDLVAIAETLSRIIEEMVPLVAAGDWHRLSEVDLNFHVAYVKSAGNSRLSRIYSTLAAESRICMVNLEVSYPRPAALIEEHQHLADLLMAGDAENLHRAIRQHMRSAITDLSASMLADKSHGG
;
A
#
# COMPACT_ATOMS: atom_id res chain seq x y z
N MET A 1 10.26 19.81 -6.73
CA MET A 1 9.26 18.77 -6.40
C MET A 1 7.98 19.07 -7.15
N LEU A 2 7.38 18.11 -7.83
CA LEU A 2 6.13 18.31 -8.57
C LEU A 2 4.96 18.52 -7.59
N ILE A 3 3.96 19.31 -7.97
CA ILE A 3 2.78 19.58 -7.13
C ILE A 3 2.10 18.29 -6.68
N ALA A 4 1.98 17.31 -7.58
CA ALA A 4 1.41 16.00 -7.25
C ALA A 4 2.18 15.30 -6.13
N ASP A 5 3.51 15.39 -6.10
CA ASP A 5 4.33 14.76 -5.07
C ASP A 5 4.12 15.42 -3.70
N GLN A 6 4.05 16.76 -3.66
CA GLN A 6 3.75 17.50 -2.43
C GLN A 6 2.36 17.19 -1.86
N LEU A 7 1.37 17.10 -2.74
CA LEU A 7 0.00 16.77 -2.32
C LEU A 7 -0.10 15.31 -1.86
N ARG A 8 0.60 14.41 -2.53
CA ARG A 8 0.66 12.99 -2.14
C ARG A 8 1.23 12.84 -0.73
N GLU A 9 2.36 13.47 -0.45
CA GLU A 9 2.94 13.44 0.90
C GLU A 9 1.96 13.95 1.94
N ARG A 10 1.26 15.06 1.69
CA ARG A 10 0.27 15.64 2.61
C ARG A 10 -1.01 14.81 2.79
N ILE A 11 -1.35 13.97 1.82
CA ILE A 11 -2.43 12.99 1.96
C ILE A 11 -1.95 11.82 2.82
N ILE A 12 -0.74 11.36 2.58
CA ILE A 12 -0.15 10.19 3.24
C ILE A 12 0.21 10.51 4.70
N ASP A 13 0.70 11.72 4.99
CA ASP A 13 1.03 12.15 6.36
C ASP A 13 -0.19 12.61 7.17
N GLY A 14 -1.40 12.48 6.62
CA GLY A 14 -2.64 12.84 7.28
C GLY A 14 -2.92 14.35 7.37
N SER A 15 -2.09 15.21 6.77
CA SER A 15 -2.34 16.67 6.70
C SER A 15 -3.63 16.99 5.94
N PHE A 16 -4.01 16.13 5.00
CA PHE A 16 -5.35 16.07 4.43
C PHE A 16 -6.05 14.83 4.96
N HIS A 17 -7.13 15.04 5.70
CA HIS A 17 -7.86 13.93 6.31
C HIS A 17 -8.65 13.10 5.29
N PRO A 18 -8.85 11.79 5.53
CA PRO A 18 -9.78 10.99 4.76
C PRO A 18 -11.15 11.67 4.63
N GLY A 19 -11.72 11.71 3.43
CA GLY A 19 -12.98 12.40 3.14
C GLY A 19 -12.89 13.92 3.02
N GLU A 20 -11.72 14.53 3.26
CA GLU A 20 -11.56 15.98 3.15
C GLU A 20 -11.65 16.45 1.70
N GLN A 21 -12.38 17.56 1.49
CA GLN A 21 -12.47 18.18 0.17
C GLN A 21 -11.21 18.97 -0.18
N ILE A 22 -10.56 18.58 -1.25
CA ILE A 22 -9.43 19.33 -1.81
C ILE A 22 -9.95 20.46 -2.71
N ARG A 23 -9.79 21.72 -2.26
CA ARG A 23 -10.25 22.90 -2.99
C ARG A 23 -9.15 23.43 -3.91
N GLU A 24 -9.36 23.36 -5.23
CA GLU A 24 -8.42 23.91 -6.23
C GLU A 24 -8.01 25.36 -5.94
N ALA A 25 -8.97 26.19 -5.56
CA ALA A 25 -8.72 27.61 -5.29
C ALA A 25 -7.74 27.83 -4.15
N SER A 26 -7.88 27.05 -3.08
CA SER A 26 -7.00 27.08 -1.92
C SER A 26 -5.59 26.64 -2.27
N LEU A 27 -5.45 25.59 -3.11
CA LEU A 27 -4.16 25.11 -3.57
C LEU A 27 -3.45 26.13 -4.48
N VAL A 28 -4.19 26.76 -5.39
CA VAL A 28 -3.66 27.82 -6.27
C VAL A 28 -3.09 28.98 -5.44
N GLU A 29 -3.82 29.42 -4.41
CA GLU A 29 -3.40 30.50 -3.53
C GLU A 29 -2.19 30.11 -2.67
N HIS A 30 -2.23 28.91 -2.07
CA HIS A 30 -1.17 28.43 -1.16
C HIS A 30 0.15 28.13 -1.87
N LEU A 31 0.06 27.52 -3.06
CA LEU A 31 1.23 27.11 -3.85
C LEU A 31 1.71 28.22 -4.81
N GLN A 32 0.95 29.31 -4.93
CA GLN A 32 1.24 30.43 -5.85
C GLN A 32 1.48 29.98 -7.31
N VAL A 33 0.66 29.05 -7.78
CA VAL A 33 0.72 28.49 -9.13
C VAL A 33 -0.60 28.73 -9.87
N SER A 34 -0.62 28.55 -11.20
CA SER A 34 -1.85 28.63 -11.98
C SER A 34 -2.73 27.39 -11.79
N ARG A 35 -4.01 27.47 -12.20
CA ARG A 35 -4.98 26.37 -12.04
C ARG A 35 -4.63 25.11 -12.85
N GLY A 36 -3.97 25.26 -14.00
CA GLY A 36 -3.63 24.13 -14.86
C GLY A 36 -2.80 23.06 -14.17
N PRO A 37 -1.61 23.39 -13.65
CA PRO A 37 -0.77 22.45 -12.90
C PRO A 37 -1.44 21.81 -11.69
N VAL A 38 -2.32 22.56 -10.98
CA VAL A 38 -3.08 22.03 -9.86
C VAL A 38 -4.07 20.95 -10.33
N ARG A 39 -4.83 21.20 -11.40
CA ARG A 39 -5.76 20.23 -11.97
C ARG A 39 -5.08 18.98 -12.47
N GLU A 40 -3.94 19.14 -13.14
CA GLU A 40 -3.12 18.02 -13.60
C GLU A 40 -2.66 17.15 -12.41
N ALA A 41 -2.19 17.79 -11.33
CA ALA A 41 -1.79 17.09 -10.10
C ALA A 41 -2.97 16.33 -9.46
N LEU A 42 -4.13 16.96 -9.32
CA LEU A 42 -5.33 16.34 -8.77
C LEU A 42 -5.83 15.18 -9.64
N GLN A 43 -5.80 15.34 -10.98
CA GLN A 43 -6.14 14.26 -11.89
C GLN A 43 -5.19 13.07 -11.77
N ARG A 44 -3.90 13.33 -11.65
CA ARG A 44 -2.89 12.29 -11.43
C ARG A 44 -3.12 11.55 -10.11
N LEU A 45 -3.34 12.27 -9.03
CA LEU A 45 -3.63 11.66 -7.71
C LEU A 45 -4.94 10.87 -7.70
N SER A 46 -5.94 11.30 -8.50
CA SER A 46 -7.17 10.50 -8.69
C SER A 46 -6.92 9.22 -9.50
N GLN A 47 -6.01 9.25 -10.47
CA GLN A 47 -5.59 8.04 -11.22
C GLN A 47 -4.75 7.10 -10.34
N GLU A 48 -4.03 7.65 -9.36
CA GLU A 48 -3.27 6.89 -8.37
C GLU A 48 -4.17 6.33 -7.24
N GLY A 49 -5.48 6.62 -7.23
CA GLY A 49 -6.43 6.14 -6.22
C GLY A 49 -6.41 6.92 -4.90
N LEU A 50 -5.60 7.98 -4.78
CA LEU A 50 -5.50 8.79 -3.55
C LEU A 50 -6.66 9.78 -3.38
N LEU A 51 -7.27 10.18 -4.49
CA LEU A 51 -8.38 11.11 -4.52
C LEU A 51 -9.58 10.53 -5.29
N VAL A 52 -10.77 10.90 -4.87
CA VAL A 52 -12.02 10.58 -5.55
C VAL A 52 -12.70 11.85 -6.05
N SER A 53 -13.09 11.85 -7.31
CA SER A 53 -13.83 12.97 -7.92
C SER A 53 -15.34 12.70 -7.88
N HIS A 54 -16.08 13.49 -7.15
CA HIS A 54 -17.54 13.46 -7.12
C HIS A 54 -18.11 14.51 -8.07
N ARG A 55 -18.98 14.07 -8.99
CA ARG A 55 -19.64 14.97 -9.96
C ARG A 55 -20.35 16.12 -9.23
N ASN A 56 -20.06 17.35 -9.62
CA ASN A 56 -20.61 18.60 -9.06
C ASN A 56 -20.29 18.84 -7.56
N ARG A 57 -19.45 18.03 -6.92
CA ARG A 57 -19.06 18.21 -5.52
C ARG A 57 -17.58 18.49 -5.34
N GLY A 58 -16.76 18.15 -6.34
CA GLY A 58 -15.31 18.38 -6.32
C GLY A 58 -14.50 17.13 -6.07
N VAL A 59 -13.26 17.32 -5.65
CA VAL A 59 -12.27 16.28 -5.40
C VAL A 59 -12.09 16.12 -3.90
N PHE A 60 -12.05 14.88 -3.43
CA PHE A 60 -11.96 14.54 -2.00
C PHE A 60 -10.82 13.54 -1.81
N VAL A 61 -10.18 13.57 -0.64
CA VAL A 61 -9.30 12.49 -0.20
C VAL A 61 -10.12 11.22 -0.09
N LEU A 62 -9.57 10.10 -0.55
CA LEU A 62 -10.24 8.81 -0.42
C LEU A 62 -10.46 8.52 1.07
N ASP A 63 -11.69 8.18 1.43
CA ASP A 63 -12.08 7.75 2.77
C ASP A 63 -12.51 6.29 2.68
N LEU A 64 -11.70 5.43 3.29
CA LEU A 64 -11.91 3.98 3.23
C LEU A 64 -12.66 3.51 4.47
N THR A 65 -13.65 2.68 4.23
CA THR A 65 -14.36 1.94 5.28
C THR A 65 -13.65 0.62 5.59
N ILE A 66 -14.03 -0.03 6.69
CA ILE A 66 -13.56 -1.40 6.99
C ILE A 66 -13.92 -2.37 5.85
N ASN A 67 -15.03 -2.13 5.14
CA ASN A 67 -15.40 -2.93 3.98
C ASN A 67 -14.44 -2.70 2.82
N ASP A 68 -14.04 -1.47 2.56
CA ASP A 68 -13.06 -1.15 1.51
C ASP A 68 -11.70 -1.80 1.81
N ILE A 69 -11.25 -1.79 3.08
CA ILE A 69 -10.03 -2.52 3.49
C ILE A 69 -10.14 -4.00 3.10
N ARG A 70 -11.27 -4.65 3.40
CA ARG A 70 -11.49 -6.05 3.06
C ARG A 70 -11.46 -6.29 1.55
N GLU A 71 -12.09 -5.41 0.77
CA GLU A 71 -12.14 -5.52 -0.69
C GLU A 71 -10.76 -5.31 -1.32
N VAL A 72 -9.99 -4.30 -0.88
CA VAL A 72 -8.62 -4.03 -1.35
C VAL A 72 -7.71 -5.22 -1.05
N TYR A 73 -7.73 -5.74 0.17
CA TYR A 73 -6.86 -6.85 0.56
C TYR A 73 -7.28 -8.18 -0.07
N ALA A 74 -8.57 -8.42 -0.31
CA ALA A 74 -9.04 -9.56 -1.10
C ALA A 74 -8.57 -9.49 -2.56
N ALA A 75 -8.59 -8.31 -3.16
CA ALA A 75 -8.07 -8.10 -4.51
C ALA A 75 -6.54 -8.28 -4.55
N ARG A 76 -5.80 -7.78 -3.55
CA ARG A 76 -4.36 -8.03 -3.41
C ARG A 76 -4.05 -9.52 -3.30
N GLU A 77 -4.79 -10.24 -2.44
CA GLU A 77 -4.65 -11.70 -2.31
C GLU A 77 -4.76 -12.39 -3.66
N ALA A 78 -5.81 -12.08 -4.43
CA ALA A 78 -6.04 -12.70 -5.72
C ALA A 78 -4.89 -12.45 -6.72
N ILE A 79 -4.35 -11.22 -6.75
CA ILE A 79 -3.23 -10.86 -7.64
C ILE A 79 -1.93 -11.51 -7.18
N GLU A 80 -1.64 -11.54 -5.89
CA GLU A 80 -0.42 -12.15 -5.36
C GLU A 80 -0.42 -13.68 -5.52
N LEU A 81 -1.56 -14.35 -5.36
CA LEU A 81 -1.71 -15.76 -5.68
C LEU A 81 -1.51 -16.03 -7.18
N GLY A 82 -2.04 -15.16 -8.04
CA GLY A 82 -1.80 -15.22 -9.49
C GLY A 82 -0.32 -15.03 -9.83
N ALA A 83 0.35 -14.08 -9.21
CA ALA A 83 1.78 -13.84 -9.37
C ALA A 83 2.60 -15.06 -8.92
N THR A 84 2.27 -15.66 -7.77
CA THR A 84 2.89 -16.91 -7.29
C THR A 84 2.80 -18.01 -8.34
N THR A 85 1.61 -18.20 -8.89
CA THR A 85 1.39 -19.25 -9.91
C THR A 85 2.27 -19.02 -11.14
N GLU A 86 2.38 -17.77 -11.62
CA GLU A 86 3.23 -17.45 -12.77
C GLU A 86 4.73 -17.63 -12.46
N ILE A 87 5.18 -17.19 -11.28
CA ILE A 87 6.58 -17.35 -10.87
C ILE A 87 6.97 -18.83 -10.81
N LEU A 88 6.17 -19.65 -10.18
CA LEU A 88 6.52 -21.05 -9.89
C LEU A 88 6.22 -22.00 -11.07
N ALA A 89 5.09 -21.83 -11.79
CA ALA A 89 4.71 -22.75 -12.86
C ALA A 89 5.51 -22.54 -14.14
N GLU A 90 5.82 -21.30 -14.50
CA GLU A 90 6.53 -20.99 -15.74
C GLU A 90 8.05 -20.92 -15.57
N LYS A 91 8.56 -21.16 -14.36
CA LYS A 91 9.99 -20.98 -14.01
C LYS A 91 10.50 -19.60 -14.47
N ARG A 92 9.65 -18.59 -14.48
CA ARG A 92 10.01 -17.23 -14.82
C ARG A 92 10.86 -16.66 -13.70
N GLY A 93 12.12 -16.47 -14.03
CA GLY A 93 13.09 -15.89 -13.13
C GLY A 93 13.89 -16.95 -12.34
N ASP A 94 14.95 -16.46 -11.75
CA ASP A 94 15.74 -17.18 -10.77
C ASP A 94 15.09 -16.97 -9.40
N LEU A 95 14.49 -18.02 -8.82
CA LEU A 95 13.84 -17.94 -7.51
C LEU A 95 14.80 -17.42 -6.43
N VAL A 96 16.10 -17.74 -6.56
CA VAL A 96 17.13 -17.23 -5.65
C VAL A 96 17.25 -15.71 -5.77
N ALA A 97 17.37 -15.19 -6.99
CA ALA A 97 17.49 -13.74 -7.21
C ALA A 97 16.22 -12.97 -6.78
N ILE A 98 15.03 -13.57 -6.95
CA ILE A 98 13.79 -13.00 -6.46
C ILE A 98 13.81 -12.96 -4.92
N ALA A 99 14.12 -14.10 -4.28
CA ALA A 99 14.18 -14.19 -2.82
C ALA A 99 15.22 -13.22 -2.22
N GLU A 100 16.40 -13.10 -2.83
CA GLU A 100 17.43 -12.13 -2.43
C GLU A 100 16.95 -10.68 -2.54
N THR A 101 16.15 -10.38 -3.58
CA THR A 101 15.56 -9.03 -3.73
C THR A 101 14.54 -8.76 -2.64
N LEU A 102 13.70 -9.72 -2.32
CA LEU A 102 12.71 -9.62 -1.25
C LEU A 102 13.38 -9.54 0.12
N SER A 103 14.41 -10.35 0.37
CA SER A 103 15.18 -10.33 1.63
C SER A 103 15.83 -8.97 1.89
N ARG A 104 16.38 -8.31 0.86
CA ARG A 104 16.93 -6.96 1.02
C ARG A 104 15.87 -5.95 1.45
N ILE A 105 14.64 -6.06 0.92
CA ILE A 105 13.53 -5.18 1.36
C ILE A 105 13.14 -5.49 2.80
N ILE A 106 13.14 -6.76 3.21
CA ILE A 106 12.87 -7.15 4.60
C ILE A 106 13.95 -6.60 5.55
N GLU A 107 15.22 -6.65 5.14
CA GLU A 107 16.34 -6.09 5.93
C GLU A 107 16.15 -4.57 6.19
N GLU A 108 15.53 -3.83 5.25
CA GLU A 108 15.21 -2.42 5.44
C GLU A 108 14.12 -2.20 6.52
N MET A 109 13.24 -3.17 6.78
CA MET A 109 12.21 -3.07 7.82
C MET A 109 12.79 -3.13 9.24
N VAL A 110 13.87 -3.88 9.45
CA VAL A 110 14.45 -4.14 10.79
C VAL A 110 14.81 -2.85 11.53
N PRO A 111 15.62 -1.94 10.98
CA PRO A 111 15.95 -0.68 11.65
C PRO A 111 14.73 0.24 11.83
N LEU A 112 13.73 0.17 10.96
CA LEU A 112 12.51 0.97 11.06
C LEU A 112 11.65 0.52 12.24
N VAL A 113 11.52 -0.78 12.44
CA VAL A 113 10.85 -1.35 13.62
C VAL A 113 11.57 -0.92 14.90
N ALA A 114 12.91 -1.00 14.93
CA ALA A 114 13.69 -0.60 16.08
C ALA A 114 13.60 0.91 16.39
N ALA A 115 13.43 1.74 15.36
CA ALA A 115 13.28 3.20 15.48
C ALA A 115 11.82 3.62 15.77
N GLY A 116 10.83 2.75 15.59
CA GLY A 116 9.42 3.11 15.64
C GLY A 116 8.97 4.01 14.49
N ASP A 117 9.69 3.96 13.35
CA ASP A 117 9.34 4.74 12.14
C ASP A 117 8.28 3.98 11.33
N TRP A 118 7.05 4.04 11.83
CA TRP A 118 5.91 3.29 11.26
C TRP A 118 5.51 3.79 9.89
N HIS A 119 5.72 5.08 9.61
CA HIS A 119 5.46 5.66 8.29
C HIS A 119 6.35 5.00 7.22
N ARG A 120 7.65 4.98 7.43
CA ARG A 120 8.58 4.34 6.50
C ARG A 120 8.43 2.83 6.48
N LEU A 121 8.09 2.22 7.61
CA LEU A 121 7.81 0.79 7.67
C LEU A 121 6.66 0.41 6.72
N SER A 122 5.56 1.16 6.73
CA SER A 122 4.42 0.94 5.83
C SER A 122 4.81 1.06 4.34
N GLU A 123 5.72 1.99 4.02
CA GLU A 123 6.25 2.12 2.65
C GLU A 123 7.07 0.90 2.23
N VAL A 124 7.97 0.45 3.10
CA VAL A 124 8.85 -0.69 2.81
C VAL A 124 8.06 -1.99 2.76
N ASP A 125 7.06 -2.18 3.64
CA ASP A 125 6.11 -3.27 3.60
C ASP A 125 5.42 -3.37 2.22
N LEU A 126 4.86 -2.27 1.77
CA LEU A 126 4.18 -2.25 0.49
C LEU A 126 5.12 -2.46 -0.70
N ASN A 127 6.36 -1.96 -0.61
CA ASN A 127 7.40 -2.17 -1.62
C ASN A 127 7.76 -3.66 -1.77
N PHE A 128 7.74 -4.43 -0.68
CA PHE A 128 7.92 -5.89 -0.73
C PHE A 128 6.86 -6.53 -1.64
N HIS A 129 5.59 -6.25 -1.43
CA HIS A 129 4.50 -6.82 -2.20
C HIS A 129 4.51 -6.38 -3.67
N VAL A 130 4.84 -5.10 -3.92
CA VAL A 130 5.02 -4.59 -5.29
C VAL A 130 6.16 -5.32 -6.01
N ALA A 131 7.30 -5.51 -5.33
CA ALA A 131 8.43 -6.25 -5.88
C ALA A 131 8.08 -7.72 -6.13
N TYR A 132 7.35 -8.33 -5.20
CA TYR A 132 6.84 -9.70 -5.33
C TYR A 132 6.00 -9.88 -6.60
N VAL A 133 4.96 -9.06 -6.78
CA VAL A 133 4.10 -9.15 -7.98
C VAL A 133 4.86 -8.82 -9.27
N LYS A 134 5.78 -7.86 -9.22
CA LYS A 134 6.64 -7.50 -10.35
C LYS A 134 7.52 -8.67 -10.80
N SER A 135 7.96 -9.51 -9.87
CA SER A 135 8.80 -10.69 -10.14
C SER A 135 8.11 -11.74 -11.00
N ALA A 136 6.78 -11.74 -11.07
CA ALA A 136 6.01 -12.57 -12.00
C ALA A 136 6.27 -12.21 -13.49
N GLY A 137 6.88 -11.05 -13.80
CA GLY A 137 7.12 -10.60 -15.16
C GLY A 137 5.87 -10.24 -15.95
N ASN A 138 4.70 -10.27 -15.31
CA ASN A 138 3.41 -9.92 -15.92
C ASN A 138 3.11 -8.43 -15.72
N SER A 139 3.30 -7.65 -16.79
CA SER A 139 3.09 -6.20 -16.75
C SER A 139 1.65 -5.78 -16.43
N ARG A 140 0.68 -6.65 -16.68
CA ARG A 140 -0.74 -6.39 -16.39
C ARG A 140 -1.03 -6.57 -14.91
N LEU A 141 -0.55 -7.65 -14.30
CA LEU A 141 -0.63 -7.84 -12.85
C LEU A 141 0.05 -6.69 -12.12
N SER A 142 1.27 -6.31 -12.53
CA SER A 142 2.01 -5.19 -11.93
C SER A 142 1.24 -3.87 -12.01
N ARG A 143 0.60 -3.57 -13.14
CA ARG A 143 -0.19 -2.35 -13.32
C ARG A 143 -1.45 -2.33 -12.47
N ILE A 144 -2.19 -3.44 -12.41
CA ILE A 144 -3.37 -3.55 -11.54
C ILE A 144 -2.96 -3.43 -10.09
N TYR A 145 -1.87 -4.11 -9.70
CA TYR A 145 -1.37 -4.09 -8.34
C TYR A 145 -0.91 -2.70 -7.89
N SER A 146 -0.37 -1.87 -8.78
CA SER A 146 0.04 -0.50 -8.43
C SER A 146 -1.11 0.37 -7.95
N THR A 147 -2.32 0.17 -8.46
CA THR A 147 -3.53 0.85 -7.97
C THR A 147 -3.91 0.35 -6.59
N LEU A 148 -3.95 -0.97 -6.39
CA LEU A 148 -4.24 -1.58 -5.08
C LEU A 148 -3.20 -1.19 -4.03
N ALA A 149 -1.93 -1.06 -4.43
CA ALA A 149 -0.86 -0.59 -3.56
C ALA A 149 -1.10 0.85 -3.08
N ALA A 150 -1.55 1.75 -3.97
CA ALA A 150 -1.88 3.12 -3.58
C ALA A 150 -3.06 3.18 -2.59
N GLU A 151 -4.12 2.39 -2.83
CA GLU A 151 -5.25 2.28 -1.91
C GLU A 151 -4.84 1.65 -0.57
N SER A 152 -3.99 0.62 -0.58
CA SER A 152 -3.44 0.01 0.63
C SER A 152 -2.67 1.02 1.47
N ARG A 153 -1.93 1.92 0.84
CA ARG A 153 -1.18 2.97 1.53
C ARG A 153 -2.10 3.87 2.34
N ILE A 154 -3.28 4.22 1.80
CA ILE A 154 -4.29 4.99 2.54
C ILE A 154 -4.84 4.17 3.71
N CYS A 155 -5.08 2.86 3.52
CA CYS A 155 -5.50 1.98 4.61
C CYS A 155 -4.48 1.97 5.76
N MET A 156 -3.20 2.12 5.45
CA MET A 156 -2.09 2.03 6.41
C MET A 156 -1.80 3.36 7.14
N VAL A 157 -2.35 4.49 6.71
CA VAL A 157 -2.13 5.81 7.37
C VAL A 157 -2.39 5.74 8.88
N ASN A 158 -3.44 5.05 9.30
CA ASN A 158 -3.76 4.92 10.72
C ASN A 158 -2.76 4.04 11.50
N LEU A 159 -1.93 3.24 10.83
CA LEU A 159 -0.86 2.45 11.47
C LEU A 159 0.37 3.31 11.82
N GLU A 160 0.47 4.50 11.26
CA GLU A 160 1.63 5.38 11.49
C GLU A 160 1.75 5.84 12.96
N VAL A 161 0.64 5.83 13.70
CA VAL A 161 0.63 6.15 15.14
C VAL A 161 1.06 4.95 15.99
N SER A 162 0.69 3.74 15.60
CA SER A 162 1.01 2.53 16.35
C SER A 162 0.87 1.30 15.45
N TYR A 163 1.99 0.63 15.19
CA TYR A 163 1.96 -0.64 14.48
C TYR A 163 1.67 -1.77 15.46
N PRO A 164 0.58 -2.56 15.28
CA PRO A 164 0.12 -3.49 16.32
C PRO A 164 1.07 -4.67 16.54
N ARG A 165 1.76 -5.16 15.48
CA ARG A 165 2.61 -6.35 15.54
C ARG A 165 3.88 -6.23 14.68
N PRO A 166 4.78 -5.28 14.96
CA PRO A 166 5.90 -4.98 14.06
C PRO A 166 6.90 -6.13 13.90
N ALA A 167 7.15 -6.91 14.95
CA ALA A 167 8.03 -8.08 14.88
C ALA A 167 7.42 -9.20 14.01
N ALA A 168 6.13 -9.47 14.18
CA ALA A 168 5.42 -10.48 13.40
C ALA A 168 5.39 -10.12 11.90
N LEU A 169 5.35 -8.83 11.56
CA LEU A 169 5.43 -8.38 10.18
C LEU A 169 6.71 -8.87 9.49
N ILE A 170 7.87 -8.67 10.12
CA ILE A 170 9.15 -9.12 9.57
C ILE A 170 9.17 -10.64 9.41
N GLU A 171 8.70 -11.38 10.42
CA GLU A 171 8.65 -12.84 10.39
C GLU A 171 7.71 -13.36 9.30
N GLU A 172 6.54 -12.74 9.12
CA GLU A 172 5.58 -13.11 8.07
C GLU A 172 6.19 -12.90 6.67
N HIS A 173 6.84 -11.77 6.42
CA HIS A 173 7.49 -11.49 5.13
C HIS A 173 8.67 -12.43 4.84
N GLN A 174 9.50 -12.72 5.85
CA GLN A 174 10.59 -13.67 5.70
C GLN A 174 10.06 -15.06 5.35
N HIS A 175 8.99 -15.48 6.01
CA HIS A 175 8.33 -16.75 5.73
C HIS A 175 7.81 -16.85 4.28
N LEU A 176 7.24 -15.75 3.74
CA LEU A 176 6.82 -15.70 2.33
C LEU A 176 8.01 -15.84 1.38
N ALA A 177 9.12 -15.15 1.65
CA ALA A 177 10.33 -15.22 0.84
C ALA A 177 10.97 -16.62 0.88
N ASP A 178 11.01 -17.25 2.05
CA ASP A 178 11.56 -18.61 2.24
C ASP A 178 10.74 -19.66 1.49
N LEU A 179 9.42 -19.59 1.56
CA LEU A 179 8.51 -20.49 0.83
C LEU A 179 8.61 -20.31 -0.68
N LEU A 180 8.78 -19.06 -1.14
CA LEU A 180 9.01 -18.78 -2.55
C LEU A 180 10.32 -19.40 -3.03
N MET A 181 11.41 -19.20 -2.27
CA MET A 181 12.72 -19.78 -2.58
C MET A 181 12.68 -21.30 -2.60
N ALA A 182 11.91 -21.92 -1.71
CA ALA A 182 11.71 -23.37 -1.67
C ALA A 182 10.83 -23.90 -2.82
N GLY A 183 10.13 -23.02 -3.55
CA GLY A 183 9.18 -23.42 -4.59
C GLY A 183 7.92 -24.10 -4.05
N ASP A 184 7.61 -23.93 -2.76
CA ASP A 184 6.46 -24.55 -2.09
C ASP A 184 5.16 -23.76 -2.32
N ALA A 185 4.57 -23.98 -3.49
CA ALA A 185 3.37 -23.26 -3.93
C ALA A 185 2.19 -23.38 -2.96
N GLU A 186 1.97 -24.57 -2.39
CA GLU A 186 0.81 -24.79 -1.51
C GLU A 186 0.92 -24.03 -0.21
N ASN A 187 2.07 -24.12 0.45
CA ASN A 187 2.32 -23.42 1.70
C ASN A 187 2.43 -21.91 1.47
N LEU A 188 3.03 -21.47 0.36
CA LEU A 188 3.12 -20.06 0.00
C LEU A 188 1.73 -19.45 -0.23
N HIS A 189 0.83 -20.11 -0.96
CA HIS A 189 -0.55 -19.67 -1.12
C HIS A 189 -1.29 -19.58 0.23
N ARG A 190 -1.04 -20.52 1.15
CA ARG A 190 -1.63 -20.49 2.50
C ARG A 190 -1.08 -19.32 3.32
N ALA A 191 0.23 -19.10 3.25
CA ALA A 191 0.90 -18.01 3.96
C ALA A 191 0.44 -16.63 3.47
N ILE A 192 0.31 -16.42 2.14
CA ILE A 192 -0.23 -15.19 1.56
C ILE A 192 -1.65 -14.92 2.08
N ARG A 193 -2.54 -15.90 2.04
CA ARG A 193 -3.90 -15.75 2.58
C ARG A 193 -3.92 -15.39 4.06
N GLN A 194 -3.05 -16.02 4.84
CA GLN A 194 -2.96 -15.71 6.27
C GLN A 194 -2.43 -14.31 6.51
N HIS A 195 -1.41 -13.89 5.78
CA HIS A 195 -0.84 -12.56 5.86
C HIS A 195 -1.89 -11.47 5.53
N MET A 196 -2.67 -11.64 4.46
CA MET A 196 -3.75 -10.70 4.12
C MET A 196 -4.84 -10.64 5.19
N ARG A 197 -5.20 -11.76 5.82
CA ARG A 197 -6.17 -11.79 6.93
C ARG A 197 -5.64 -11.09 8.17
N SER A 198 -4.38 -11.27 8.49
CA SER A 198 -3.69 -10.59 9.59
C SER A 198 -3.74 -9.07 9.37
N ALA A 199 -3.38 -8.62 8.18
CA ALA A 199 -3.40 -7.20 7.81
C ALA A 199 -4.82 -6.59 7.91
N ILE A 200 -5.86 -7.28 7.40
CA ILE A 200 -7.26 -6.82 7.54
C ILE A 200 -7.64 -6.66 9.02
N THR A 201 -7.24 -7.59 9.85
CA THR A 201 -7.56 -7.56 11.29
C THR A 201 -6.89 -6.37 11.97
N ASP A 202 -5.59 -6.17 11.72
CA ASP A 202 -4.80 -5.12 12.32
C ASP A 202 -5.27 -3.72 11.88
N LEU A 203 -5.50 -3.52 10.58
CA LEU A 203 -6.01 -2.29 10.01
C LEU A 203 -7.42 -1.95 10.49
N SER A 204 -8.30 -2.95 10.56
CA SER A 204 -9.66 -2.74 11.05
C SER A 204 -9.67 -2.35 12.52
N ALA A 205 -8.79 -2.95 13.34
CA ALA A 205 -8.67 -2.61 14.75
C ALA A 205 -8.11 -1.18 14.95
N SER A 206 -7.10 -0.78 14.18
CA SER A 206 -6.54 0.57 14.20
C SER A 206 -7.59 1.63 13.84
N MET A 207 -8.34 1.41 12.75
CA MET A 207 -9.41 2.31 12.32
C MET A 207 -10.53 2.48 13.36
N LEU A 208 -10.85 1.43 14.11
CA LEU A 208 -11.86 1.49 15.18
C LEU A 208 -11.33 2.24 16.41
N ALA A 209 -10.06 2.09 16.73
CA ALA A 209 -9.43 2.80 17.84
C ALA A 209 -9.41 4.33 17.61
N ASP A 210 -9.08 4.78 16.40
CA ASP A 210 -9.05 6.18 16.01
C ASP A 210 -10.44 6.85 16.16
N LYS A 211 -11.48 6.17 15.70
CA LYS A 211 -12.87 6.69 15.84
C LYS A 211 -13.32 6.83 17.29
N SER A 212 -12.71 6.12 18.22
CA SER A 212 -13.02 6.18 19.65
C SER A 212 -12.33 7.34 20.39
N HIS A 213 -11.26 7.92 19.81
CA HIS A 213 -10.49 9.02 20.41
C HIS A 213 -10.85 10.40 19.82
N GLY A 214 -11.62 10.45 18.73
CA GLY A 214 -12.03 11.67 18.03
C GLY A 214 -13.49 12.10 18.26
N GLY A 215 -14.16 11.54 19.26
CA GLY A 215 -15.56 11.84 19.61
C GLY A 215 -15.69 12.80 20.81
#